data_fda392b97a8d7cc189c51fa580e64dd2
#
_entry.id   fda392b97a8d7cc189c51fa580e64dd2
#
_cell.length_a   1.000
_cell.length_b   1.000
_cell.length_c   1.000
_cell.angle_alpha   90.00
_cell.angle_beta   90.00
_cell.angle_gamma   90.00
#
_symmetry.space_group_name_H-M   'P 1'
#
loop_
_entity.id
_entity.type
_entity.pdbx_description
1 polymer ?
#
loop_
_entity_poly.entity_id
_entity_poly.type
_entity_poly.pdbx_seq_one_letter_code
_entity_poly.pdbx_strand_id
1 'polypeptide(L)'
;MCKSYTHNSQLTTHTMSFTESTMLPLGSEAPPFALPDTIFGNTIRLQDIASDKATVVMFICNHCPYVLHVNEELVRLANDYIARGIAFVAISSNDVVNYPQDGPGKMKEHAVKVKYPFPYLYDESQNVAKAFDAACTPDFYIFDKDLKLAYRGRLDDSKPSNGIP
;
A
#
# COMPACT_ATOMS: atom_id res chain seq x y z
N MET A 1 8.12 0.42 9.02
CA MET A 1 9.58 0.31 8.83
C MET A 1 9.85 0.09 7.36
N CYS A 2 10.42 1.08 6.69
CA CYS A 2 10.81 0.93 5.29
C CYS A 2 12.03 0.02 5.19
N LYS A 3 12.01 -0.98 4.31
CA LYS A 3 13.19 -1.78 4.00
C LYS A 3 13.99 -1.08 2.92
N SER A 4 15.25 -0.74 3.24
CA SER A 4 16.26 -0.41 2.23
C SER A 4 16.80 -1.71 1.64
N TYR A 5 16.71 -1.88 0.32
CA TYR A 5 17.48 -2.88 -0.39
C TYR A 5 18.92 -2.41 -0.49
N THR A 6 19.79 -2.81 0.43
CA THR A 6 21.23 -2.67 0.26
C THR A 6 21.85 -4.05 0.20
N HIS A 7 22.44 -4.37 -0.95
CA HIS A 7 23.46 -5.38 -1.06
C HIS A 7 24.74 -4.77 -0.45
N ASN A 8 25.06 -5.08 0.77
CA ASN A 8 26.43 -5.36 1.21
C ASN A 8 26.50 -5.74 2.70
N SER A 9 27.25 -6.79 2.97
CA SER A 9 27.63 -7.26 4.30
C SER A 9 28.55 -6.25 4.98
N GLN A 10 28.14 -5.69 6.11
CA GLN A 10 28.97 -5.42 7.30
C GLN A 10 28.11 -4.82 8.42
N LEU A 11 28.38 -5.24 9.64
CA LEU A 11 27.76 -4.79 10.89
C LEU A 11 27.82 -3.27 11.03
N THR A 12 26.66 -2.63 11.22
CA THR A 12 26.62 -1.32 11.90
C THR A 12 25.22 -1.04 12.45
N THR A 13 25.21 -0.55 13.68
CA THR A 13 24.16 0.15 14.45
C THR A 13 22.87 0.52 13.71
N HIS A 14 21.72 0.09 14.25
CA HIS A 14 20.39 0.47 13.79
C HIS A 14 20.18 2.00 13.88
N THR A 15 20.53 2.70 12.84
CA THR A 15 19.99 4.02 12.57
C THR A 15 18.71 3.83 11.73
N MET A 16 17.58 4.34 12.23
CA MET A 16 16.37 4.46 11.43
C MET A 16 16.68 5.35 10.21
N SER A 17 16.92 4.73 9.06
CA SER A 17 17.03 5.52 7.81
C SER A 17 15.64 5.77 7.26
N PHE A 18 15.25 7.02 7.16
CA PHE A 18 14.12 7.45 6.35
C PHE A 18 14.50 7.21 4.89
N THR A 19 13.90 6.19 4.28
CA THR A 19 14.03 5.99 2.83
C THR A 19 12.96 6.83 2.16
N GLU A 20 13.38 7.83 1.41
CA GLU A 20 12.46 8.58 0.55
C GLU A 20 12.01 7.67 -0.60
N SER A 21 10.73 7.81 -0.99
CA SER A 21 10.20 7.08 -2.14
C SER A 21 10.91 7.52 -3.42
N THR A 22 11.43 6.57 -4.17
CA THR A 22 11.85 6.81 -5.55
C THR A 22 10.61 7.09 -6.39
N MET A 23 10.58 8.23 -7.08
CA MET A 23 9.35 8.71 -7.72
C MET A 23 9.20 8.13 -9.13
N LEU A 24 8.22 7.22 -9.34
CA LEU A 24 7.75 6.91 -10.69
C LEU A 24 7.28 8.20 -11.38
N PRO A 25 7.69 8.47 -12.65
CA PRO A 25 7.22 9.65 -13.37
C PRO A 25 5.70 9.67 -13.51
N LEU A 26 5.08 10.84 -13.33
CA LEU A 26 3.66 11.00 -13.66
C LEU A 26 3.40 10.63 -15.12
N GLY A 27 2.26 10.02 -15.41
CA GLY A 27 1.91 9.49 -16.73
C GLY A 27 2.44 8.07 -17.00
N SER A 28 3.26 7.48 -16.10
CA SER A 28 3.66 6.07 -16.20
C SER A 28 2.46 5.15 -16.18
N GLU A 29 2.52 4.04 -16.92
CA GLU A 29 1.49 2.99 -16.85
C GLU A 29 1.54 2.26 -15.51
N ALA A 30 0.35 1.91 -14.98
CA ALA A 30 0.25 1.08 -13.79
C ALA A 30 0.87 -0.30 -14.07
N PRO A 31 1.87 -0.75 -13.29
CA PRO A 31 2.38 -2.10 -13.42
C PRO A 31 1.26 -3.14 -13.19
N PRO A 32 1.13 -4.14 -14.06
CA PRO A 32 0.12 -5.18 -13.89
C PRO A 32 0.43 -6.05 -12.66
N PHE A 33 -0.62 -6.51 -12.00
CA PHE A 33 -0.50 -7.50 -10.94
C PHE A 33 -1.65 -8.51 -10.96
N ALA A 34 -1.42 -9.65 -10.32
CA ALA A 34 -2.41 -10.67 -10.00
C ALA A 34 -2.02 -11.25 -8.63
N LEU A 35 -2.71 -10.87 -7.58
CA LEU A 35 -2.36 -11.19 -6.20
C LEU A 35 -3.55 -11.80 -5.44
N PRO A 36 -3.29 -12.68 -4.44
CA PRO A 36 -4.33 -13.21 -3.59
C PRO A 36 -4.90 -12.11 -2.68
N ASP A 37 -6.23 -12.01 -2.63
CA ASP A 37 -6.94 -11.22 -1.64
C ASP A 37 -7.01 -11.99 -0.32
N THR A 38 -6.53 -11.39 0.75
CA THR A 38 -6.51 -12.03 2.07
C THR A 38 -7.88 -12.09 2.74
N ILE A 39 -8.84 -11.28 2.29
CA ILE A 39 -10.20 -11.21 2.87
C ILE A 39 -11.06 -12.35 2.34
N PHE A 40 -11.16 -12.49 1.03
CA PHE A 40 -12.03 -13.46 0.36
C PHE A 40 -11.30 -14.67 -0.23
N GLY A 41 -9.96 -14.62 -0.37
CA GLY A 41 -9.13 -15.74 -0.83
C GLY A 41 -9.09 -15.93 -2.35
N ASN A 42 -9.72 -15.06 -3.14
CA ASN A 42 -9.64 -15.06 -4.59
C ASN A 42 -8.42 -14.27 -5.09
N THR A 43 -7.99 -14.56 -6.31
CA THR A 43 -6.96 -13.73 -6.97
C THR A 43 -7.59 -12.52 -7.62
N ILE A 44 -7.03 -11.35 -7.36
CA ILE A 44 -7.47 -10.07 -7.95
C ILE A 44 -6.36 -9.57 -8.89
N ARG A 45 -6.75 -9.21 -10.11
CA ARG A 45 -5.88 -8.57 -11.10
C ARG A 45 -6.18 -7.08 -11.16
N LEU A 46 -5.20 -6.28 -11.55
CA LEU A 46 -5.40 -4.84 -11.74
C LEU A 46 -6.59 -4.55 -12.66
N GLN A 47 -6.72 -5.28 -13.76
CA GLN A 47 -7.81 -5.10 -14.73
C GLN A 47 -9.20 -5.40 -14.16
N ASP A 48 -9.28 -6.30 -13.18
CA ASP A 48 -10.56 -6.71 -12.57
C ASP A 48 -11.14 -5.60 -11.66
N ILE A 49 -10.27 -4.67 -11.21
CA ILE A 49 -10.63 -3.59 -10.29
C ILE A 49 -10.46 -2.19 -10.88
N ALA A 50 -9.88 -2.08 -12.08
CA ALA A 50 -9.68 -0.78 -12.72
C ALA A 50 -11.01 -0.06 -12.91
N SER A 51 -11.09 1.20 -12.48
CA SER A 51 -12.26 2.05 -12.62
C SER A 51 -12.17 2.91 -13.88
N ASP A 52 -13.32 3.21 -14.48
CA ASP A 52 -13.46 4.15 -15.58
C ASP A 52 -13.24 5.63 -15.19
N LYS A 53 -12.98 5.89 -13.91
CA LYS A 53 -12.67 7.22 -13.37
C LYS A 53 -11.24 7.31 -12.84
N ALA A 54 -10.95 6.58 -11.78
CA ALA A 54 -9.62 6.49 -11.19
C ALA A 54 -9.48 5.24 -10.33
N THR A 55 -8.25 4.75 -10.20
CA THR A 55 -7.90 3.60 -9.37
C THR A 55 -6.81 4.00 -8.40
N VAL A 56 -7.05 3.77 -7.12
CA VAL A 56 -6.10 4.03 -6.02
C VAL A 56 -5.45 2.71 -5.62
N VAL A 57 -4.13 2.62 -5.76
CA VAL A 57 -3.31 1.51 -5.28
C VAL A 57 -2.50 1.99 -4.09
N MET A 58 -2.52 1.24 -2.99
CA MET A 58 -1.88 1.62 -1.74
C MET A 58 -0.98 0.51 -1.24
N PHE A 59 0.28 0.84 -0.95
CA PHE A 59 1.14 -0.07 -0.22
C PHE A 59 1.06 0.25 1.27
N ILE A 60 0.51 -0.69 2.04
CA ILE A 60 0.29 -0.57 3.48
C ILE A 60 0.71 -1.86 4.20
N CYS A 61 0.81 -1.81 5.52
CA CYS A 61 1.04 -3.00 6.34
C CYS A 61 0.35 -2.84 7.71
N ASN A 62 0.26 -3.92 8.47
CA ASN A 62 -0.51 -3.92 9.73
C ASN A 62 0.18 -3.24 10.89
N HIS A 63 1.52 -3.16 10.89
CA HIS A 63 2.28 -2.72 12.06
C HIS A 63 2.92 -1.34 11.93
N CYS A 64 2.94 -0.74 10.74
CA CYS A 64 3.56 0.57 10.52
C CYS A 64 2.79 1.65 11.28
N PRO A 65 3.43 2.40 12.19
CA PRO A 65 2.75 3.46 12.95
C PRO A 65 2.12 4.53 12.05
N TYR A 66 2.72 4.82 10.90
CA TYR A 66 2.19 5.77 9.93
C TYR A 66 0.92 5.25 9.24
N VAL A 67 0.85 3.93 8.94
CA VAL A 67 -0.38 3.31 8.41
C VAL A 67 -1.47 3.32 9.48
N LEU A 68 -1.13 2.94 10.72
CA LEU A 68 -2.09 2.93 11.82
C LEU A 68 -2.65 4.33 12.11
N HIS A 69 -1.82 5.37 11.97
CA HIS A 69 -2.21 6.76 12.17
C HIS A 69 -3.27 7.22 11.16
N VAL A 70 -3.14 6.84 9.87
CA VAL A 70 -4.05 7.27 8.80
C VAL A 70 -5.20 6.31 8.54
N ASN A 71 -5.29 5.18 9.24
CA ASN A 71 -6.25 4.11 8.95
C ASN A 71 -7.72 4.56 8.99
N GLU A 72 -8.10 5.36 9.99
CA GLU A 72 -9.47 5.82 10.14
C GLU A 72 -9.86 6.74 8.97
N GLU A 73 -8.98 7.67 8.63
CA GLU A 73 -9.18 8.58 7.51
C GLU A 73 -9.17 7.85 6.17
N LEU A 74 -8.30 6.84 6.01
CA LEU A 74 -8.26 6.01 4.83
C LEU A 74 -9.58 5.25 4.60
N VAL A 75 -10.16 4.68 5.65
CA VAL A 75 -11.46 4.01 5.58
C VAL A 75 -12.58 4.99 5.22
N ARG A 76 -12.58 6.18 5.85
CA ARG A 76 -13.55 7.24 5.56
C ARG A 76 -13.47 7.68 4.09
N LEU A 77 -12.28 8.02 3.63
CA LEU A 77 -11.99 8.43 2.25
C LEU A 77 -12.42 7.35 1.25
N ALA A 78 -12.04 6.10 1.49
CA ALA A 78 -12.40 5.00 0.60
C ALA A 78 -13.92 4.82 0.50
N ASN A 79 -14.66 4.87 1.62
CA ASN A 79 -16.13 4.80 1.59
C ASN A 79 -16.75 5.94 0.80
N ASP A 80 -16.26 7.18 0.98
CA ASP A 80 -16.77 8.36 0.29
C ASP A 80 -16.55 8.29 -1.23
N TYR A 81 -15.40 7.78 -1.66
CA TYR A 81 -15.02 7.79 -3.07
C TYR A 81 -15.38 6.52 -3.84
N ILE A 82 -15.47 5.36 -3.19
CA ILE A 82 -16.02 4.13 -3.79
C ILE A 82 -17.46 4.37 -4.23
N ALA A 83 -18.25 5.06 -3.42
CA ALA A 83 -19.62 5.46 -3.78
C ALA A 83 -19.68 6.39 -5.02
N ARG A 84 -18.58 7.06 -5.35
CA ARG A 84 -18.43 7.92 -6.55
C ARG A 84 -17.80 7.20 -7.73
N GLY A 85 -17.51 5.90 -7.61
CA GLY A 85 -16.96 5.06 -8.66
C GLY A 85 -15.43 5.07 -8.74
N ILE A 86 -14.72 5.48 -7.70
CA ILE A 86 -13.26 5.33 -7.61
C ILE A 86 -12.95 3.94 -7.04
N ALA A 87 -12.04 3.21 -7.67
CA ALA A 87 -11.57 1.94 -7.16
C ALA A 87 -10.43 2.12 -6.14
N PHE A 88 -10.41 1.26 -5.13
CA PHE A 88 -9.35 1.21 -4.13
C PHE A 88 -8.84 -0.22 -3.97
N VAL A 89 -7.54 -0.38 -3.81
CA VAL A 89 -6.90 -1.65 -3.46
C VAL A 89 -5.69 -1.39 -2.57
N ALA A 90 -5.52 -2.20 -1.54
CA ALA A 90 -4.34 -2.21 -0.70
C ALA A 90 -3.48 -3.44 -0.97
N ILE A 91 -2.16 -3.28 -0.92
CA ILE A 91 -1.16 -4.35 -1.12
C ILE A 91 -0.20 -4.32 0.07
N SER A 92 0.07 -5.47 0.66
CA SER A 92 1.16 -5.66 1.60
C SER A 92 2.23 -6.54 0.98
N SER A 93 3.46 -6.03 0.98
CA SER A 93 4.65 -6.73 0.44
C SER A 93 5.71 -6.95 1.53
N ASN A 94 5.30 -6.93 2.80
CA ASN A 94 6.24 -7.07 3.91
C ASN A 94 6.74 -8.51 4.07
N ASP A 95 7.97 -8.61 4.54
CA ASP A 95 8.60 -9.87 4.90
C ASP A 95 7.97 -10.44 6.18
N VAL A 96 7.12 -11.44 6.01
CA VAL A 96 6.38 -12.07 7.12
C VAL A 96 7.24 -12.93 8.03
N VAL A 97 8.45 -13.28 7.60
CA VAL A 97 9.41 -14.02 8.46
C VAL A 97 9.91 -13.10 9.57
N ASN A 98 10.24 -11.85 9.22
CA ASN A 98 10.67 -10.84 10.18
C ASN A 98 9.51 -10.07 10.82
N TYR A 99 8.35 -10.02 10.15
CA TYR A 99 7.14 -9.29 10.59
C TYR A 99 5.91 -10.18 10.48
N PRO A 100 5.77 -11.22 11.34
CA PRO A 100 4.67 -12.19 11.24
C PRO A 100 3.29 -11.57 11.42
N GLN A 101 3.19 -10.38 12.02
CA GLN A 101 1.95 -9.60 12.12
C GLN A 101 1.44 -9.07 10.77
N ASP A 102 2.23 -9.13 9.71
CA ASP A 102 1.84 -8.76 8.34
C ASP A 102 1.51 -9.99 7.46
N GLY A 103 1.47 -11.18 8.04
CA GLY A 103 1.07 -12.39 7.31
C GLY A 103 -0.41 -12.38 6.92
N PRO A 104 -0.79 -13.16 5.86
CA PRO A 104 -2.14 -13.11 5.27
C PRO A 104 -3.28 -13.31 6.26
N GLY A 105 -3.13 -14.20 7.25
CA GLY A 105 -4.13 -14.38 8.32
C GLY A 105 -4.32 -13.14 9.18
N LYS A 106 -3.22 -12.47 9.53
CA LYS A 106 -3.24 -11.22 10.31
C LYS A 106 -3.73 -10.03 9.48
N MET A 107 -3.43 -10.00 8.19
CA MET A 107 -3.98 -9.01 7.27
C MET A 107 -5.50 -9.10 7.22
N LYS A 108 -6.06 -10.32 7.10
CA LYS A 108 -7.52 -10.55 7.17
C LYS A 108 -8.12 -10.08 8.48
N GLU A 109 -7.54 -10.49 9.61
CA GLU A 109 -8.00 -10.07 10.95
C GLU A 109 -8.01 -8.54 11.07
N HIS A 110 -6.95 -7.88 10.61
CA HIS A 110 -6.82 -6.42 10.63
C HIS A 110 -7.86 -5.74 9.73
N ALA A 111 -7.99 -6.18 8.48
CA ALA A 111 -8.94 -5.62 7.52
C ALA A 111 -10.40 -5.70 8.02
N VAL A 112 -10.78 -6.84 8.62
CA VAL A 112 -12.10 -7.02 9.23
C VAL A 112 -12.28 -6.09 10.44
N LYS A 113 -11.28 -5.99 11.31
CA LYS A 113 -11.32 -5.14 12.51
C LYS A 113 -11.51 -3.66 12.16
N VAL A 114 -10.75 -3.14 11.19
CA VAL A 114 -10.80 -1.74 10.78
C VAL A 114 -11.86 -1.47 9.70
N LYS A 115 -12.52 -2.53 9.20
CA LYS A 115 -13.58 -2.47 8.19
C LYS A 115 -13.13 -1.87 6.87
N TYR A 116 -12.01 -2.36 6.33
CA TYR A 116 -11.56 -1.93 4.99
C TYR A 116 -12.66 -2.19 3.95
N PRO A 117 -13.10 -1.17 3.21
CA PRO A 117 -14.11 -1.32 2.15
C PRO A 117 -13.52 -1.74 0.79
N PHE A 118 -12.26 -2.15 0.78
CA PHE A 118 -11.48 -2.49 -0.41
C PHE A 118 -10.70 -3.81 -0.21
N PRO A 119 -10.27 -4.48 -1.29
CA PRO A 119 -9.43 -5.67 -1.22
C PRO A 119 -8.06 -5.38 -0.56
N TYR A 120 -7.55 -6.36 0.19
CA TYR A 120 -6.23 -6.29 0.83
C TYR A 120 -5.37 -7.46 0.37
N LEU A 121 -4.49 -7.20 -0.59
CA LEU A 121 -3.74 -8.18 -1.35
C LEU A 121 -2.38 -8.45 -0.73
N TYR A 122 -1.90 -9.69 -0.86
CA TYR A 122 -0.59 -10.10 -0.37
C TYR A 122 0.39 -10.36 -1.53
N ASP A 123 1.47 -9.57 -1.58
CA ASP A 123 2.59 -9.70 -2.53
C ASP A 123 3.77 -10.38 -1.82
N GLU A 124 3.70 -11.71 -1.69
CA GLU A 124 4.73 -12.54 -1.03
C GLU A 124 6.10 -12.35 -1.67
N SER A 125 6.15 -12.27 -2.98
CA SER A 125 7.40 -12.16 -3.76
C SER A 125 8.04 -10.78 -3.71
N GLN A 126 7.30 -9.76 -3.28
CA GLN A 126 7.68 -8.35 -3.34
C GLN A 126 7.91 -7.84 -4.79
N ASN A 127 7.52 -8.61 -5.80
CA ASN A 127 7.74 -8.21 -7.20
C ASN A 127 6.81 -7.08 -7.61
N VAL A 128 5.59 -7.03 -7.08
CA VAL A 128 4.66 -5.94 -7.36
C VAL A 128 5.15 -4.65 -6.70
N ALA A 129 5.58 -4.70 -5.44
CA ALA A 129 6.19 -3.53 -4.78
C ALA A 129 7.40 -2.99 -5.56
N LYS A 130 8.27 -3.88 -6.06
CA LYS A 130 9.42 -3.49 -6.89
C LYS A 130 8.99 -2.85 -8.21
N ALA A 131 7.96 -3.41 -8.88
CA ALA A 131 7.44 -2.86 -10.14
C ALA A 131 6.82 -1.47 -9.97
N PHE A 132 6.20 -1.21 -8.82
CA PHE A 132 5.68 0.11 -8.43
C PHE A 132 6.74 1.04 -7.86
N ASP A 133 7.97 0.53 -7.63
CA ASP A 133 9.03 1.24 -6.93
C ASP A 133 8.60 1.69 -5.52
N ALA A 134 7.74 0.89 -4.87
CA ALA A 134 7.21 1.15 -3.55
C ALA A 134 8.26 0.82 -2.48
N ALA A 135 8.89 1.85 -1.91
CA ALA A 135 10.00 1.70 -0.97
C ALA A 135 9.55 1.67 0.51
N CYS A 136 8.38 2.19 0.82
CA CYS A 136 7.89 2.31 2.20
C CYS A 136 6.36 2.22 2.30
N THR A 137 5.85 2.17 3.53
CA THR A 137 4.41 2.20 3.84
C THR A 137 4.11 3.35 4.81
N PRO A 138 2.97 4.04 4.64
CA PRO A 138 2.06 3.97 3.49
C PRO A 138 2.64 4.67 2.25
N ASP A 139 2.37 4.13 1.06
CA ASP A 139 2.68 4.77 -0.22
C ASP A 139 1.44 4.70 -1.12
N PHE A 140 1.00 5.83 -1.67
CA PHE A 140 -0.25 5.97 -2.41
C PHE A 140 0.01 6.29 -3.86
N TYR A 141 -0.73 5.61 -4.75
CA TYR A 141 -0.70 5.80 -6.19
C TYR A 141 -2.12 6.02 -6.68
N ILE A 142 -2.36 7.10 -7.42
CA ILE A 142 -3.65 7.34 -8.09
C ILE A 142 -3.42 7.28 -9.58
N PHE A 143 -4.12 6.37 -10.23
CA PHE A 143 -4.12 6.21 -11.67
C PHE A 143 -5.44 6.75 -12.25
N ASP A 144 -5.37 7.37 -13.41
CA ASP A 144 -6.54 7.80 -14.15
C ASP A 144 -7.29 6.62 -14.82
N LYS A 145 -8.34 6.92 -15.60
CA LYS A 145 -9.15 5.92 -16.31
C LYS A 145 -8.35 5.07 -17.30
N ASP A 146 -7.24 5.58 -17.80
CA ASP A 146 -6.35 4.90 -18.75
C ASP A 146 -5.15 4.22 -18.04
N LEU A 147 -5.25 4.08 -16.70
CA LEU A 147 -4.21 3.54 -15.83
C LEU A 147 -2.87 4.26 -15.95
N LYS A 148 -2.88 5.58 -16.20
CA LYS A 148 -1.71 6.44 -16.14
C LYS A 148 -1.60 7.09 -14.77
N LEU A 149 -0.38 7.11 -14.22
CA LEU A 149 -0.10 7.67 -12.90
C LEU A 149 -0.38 9.18 -12.86
N ALA A 150 -1.37 9.58 -12.07
CA ALA A 150 -1.74 10.97 -11.85
C ALA A 150 -1.18 11.55 -10.55
N TYR A 151 -0.98 10.70 -9.53
CA TYR A 151 -0.42 11.07 -8.24
C TYR A 151 0.35 9.92 -7.62
N ARG A 152 1.44 10.23 -6.95
CA ARG A 152 2.14 9.34 -6.04
C ARG A 152 2.63 10.13 -4.83
N GLY A 153 2.51 9.54 -3.65
CA GLY A 153 3.02 10.15 -2.42
C GLY A 153 2.30 9.67 -1.17
N ARG A 154 2.34 10.50 -0.14
CA ARG A 154 1.65 10.26 1.13
C ARG A 154 0.21 10.75 1.08
N LEU A 155 -0.62 10.31 2.04
CA LEU A 155 -2.02 10.74 2.13
C LEU A 155 -2.13 12.24 2.41
N ASP A 156 -1.37 12.72 3.41
CA ASP A 156 -1.34 14.11 3.87
C ASP A 156 -0.02 14.42 4.61
N ASP A 157 0.03 15.54 5.31
CA ASP A 157 1.19 15.97 6.11
C ASP A 157 1.14 15.49 7.57
N SER A 158 0.09 14.75 7.97
CA SER A 158 -0.04 14.21 9.31
C SER A 158 0.97 13.09 9.59
N LYS A 159 1.42 13.02 10.84
CA LYS A 159 2.36 11.98 11.31
C LYS A 159 2.03 11.65 12.76
N PRO A 160 2.33 10.45 13.24
CA PRO A 160 2.06 10.06 14.63
C PRO A 160 2.61 11.01 15.70
N SER A 161 3.59 11.85 15.37
CA SER A 161 4.31 12.70 16.31
C SER A 161 4.20 14.20 16.05
N ASN A 162 3.44 14.66 15.04
CA ASN A 162 3.42 16.08 14.67
C ASN A 162 2.16 16.86 15.10
N GLY A 163 1.19 16.18 15.76
CA GLY A 163 -0.03 16.82 16.26
C GLY A 163 -0.99 17.34 15.18
N ILE A 164 -0.76 17.02 13.92
CA ILE A 164 -1.70 17.27 12.82
C ILE A 164 -2.70 16.11 12.82
N PRO A 165 -4.01 16.40 12.89
CA PRO A 165 -5.04 15.36 12.91
C PRO A 165 -5.14 14.63 11.57
#